data_4b3ecf4170bbbbddb36367022c43f753
#
_entry.id   4b3ecf4170bbbbddb36367022c43f753
#
_cell.length_a   1.000
_cell.length_b   1.000
_cell.length_c   1.000
_cell.angle_alpha   90.00
_cell.angle_beta   90.00
_cell.angle_gamma   90.00
#
_symmetry.space_group_name_H-M   'P 1'
#
loop_
_entity.id
_entity.type
_entity.pdbx_description
1 polymer ?
#
loop_
_entity_poly.entity_id
_entity_poly.type
_entity_poly.pdbx_seq_one_letter_code
_entity_poly.pdbx_strand_id
1 'polypeptide(L)'
;MTTIPSVLITGASTGIGASYAERFARRGHDLVLVARDVARMEALGARLRQETGVAIDIVQADLTQPAELATVETRLRDDARIGILVNNAGTAIGGSFIEQSTNDVARLVALNTTA
;
A
#
# COMPACT_ATOMS: atom_id res chain seq x y z
N MET A 1 10.21 -13.81 17.36
CA MET A 1 9.16 -14.11 16.39
C MET A 1 9.12 -13.02 15.33
N THR A 2 9.12 -13.41 14.09
CA THR A 2 9.15 -12.46 12.98
C THR A 2 7.74 -12.01 12.64
N THR A 3 7.50 -10.71 12.61
CA THR A 3 6.23 -10.16 12.22
C THR A 3 6.20 -9.96 10.70
N ILE A 4 5.14 -10.43 10.06
CA ILE A 4 4.95 -10.20 8.63
C ILE A 4 4.62 -8.73 8.41
N PRO A 5 5.37 -8.02 7.57
CA PRO A 5 5.11 -6.59 7.38
C PRO A 5 3.80 -6.35 6.68
N SER A 6 3.19 -5.20 6.95
CA SER A 6 2.04 -4.74 6.19
C SER A 6 2.51 -4.15 4.86
N VAL A 7 1.64 -4.20 3.85
CA VAL A 7 1.93 -3.71 2.51
C VAL A 7 0.99 -2.55 2.19
N LEU A 8 1.55 -1.42 1.79
CA LEU A 8 0.76 -0.31 1.28
C LEU A 8 0.80 -0.34 -0.25
N ILE A 9 -0.37 -0.35 -0.88
CA ILE A 9 -0.49 -0.44 -2.33
C ILE A 9 -1.23 0.78 -2.86
N THR A 10 -0.57 1.56 -3.71
CA THR A 10 -1.23 2.68 -4.39
C THR A 10 -1.83 2.18 -5.70
N GLY A 11 -2.89 2.84 -6.16
CA GLY A 11 -3.61 2.40 -7.36
C GLY A 11 -4.27 1.05 -7.18
N ALA A 12 -4.70 0.73 -5.97
CA ALA A 12 -5.17 -0.60 -5.60
C ALA A 12 -6.50 -1.00 -6.22
N SER A 13 -7.27 -0.02 -6.73
CA SER A 13 -8.58 -0.30 -7.32
C SER A 13 -8.50 -0.80 -8.77
N THR A 14 -7.33 -0.76 -9.41
CA THR A 14 -7.17 -1.18 -10.80
C THR A 14 -6.50 -2.53 -10.90
N GLY A 15 -6.57 -3.14 -12.09
CA GLY A 15 -6.18 -4.54 -12.32
C GLY A 15 -4.86 -4.97 -11.70
N ILE A 16 -3.75 -4.26 -11.99
CA ILE A 16 -2.43 -4.66 -11.48
C ILE A 16 -2.35 -4.44 -9.97
N GLY A 17 -2.84 -3.31 -9.48
CA GLY A 17 -2.83 -3.03 -8.04
C GLY A 17 -3.69 -4.02 -7.27
N ALA A 18 -4.87 -4.34 -7.78
CA ALA A 18 -5.74 -5.35 -7.17
C ALA A 18 -5.08 -6.73 -7.16
N SER A 19 -4.37 -7.07 -8.22
CA SER A 19 -3.64 -8.34 -8.30
C SER A 19 -2.55 -8.44 -7.24
N TYR A 20 -1.80 -7.36 -7.01
CA TYR A 20 -0.81 -7.33 -5.93
C TYR A 20 -1.47 -7.47 -4.56
N ALA A 21 -2.59 -6.78 -4.35
CA ALA A 21 -3.33 -6.90 -3.09
C ALA A 21 -3.72 -8.34 -2.82
N GLU A 22 -4.25 -9.03 -3.82
CA GLU A 22 -4.63 -10.42 -3.66
C GLU A 22 -3.44 -11.31 -3.33
N ARG A 23 -2.33 -11.13 -4.03
CA ARG A 23 -1.14 -11.97 -3.79
C ARG A 23 -0.57 -11.77 -2.40
N PHE A 24 -0.45 -10.52 -1.95
CA PHE A 24 0.07 -10.26 -0.62
C PHE A 24 -0.87 -10.73 0.48
N ALA A 25 -2.18 -10.54 0.30
CA ALA A 25 -3.15 -11.01 1.27
C ALA A 25 -3.09 -12.53 1.42
N ARG A 26 -2.94 -13.26 0.33
CA ARG A 26 -2.83 -14.72 0.36
C ARG A 26 -1.56 -15.21 1.04
N ARG A 27 -0.55 -14.35 1.12
CA ARG A 27 0.69 -14.65 1.86
C ARG A 27 0.65 -14.22 3.32
N GLY A 28 -0.49 -13.71 3.76
CA GLY A 28 -0.67 -13.33 5.15
C GLY A 28 -0.32 -11.90 5.50
N HIS A 29 -0.05 -11.04 4.52
CA HIS A 29 0.25 -9.64 4.78
C HIS A 29 -1.03 -8.84 5.01
N ASP A 30 -1.04 -8.00 6.04
CA ASP A 30 -2.06 -6.99 6.17
C ASP A 30 -1.83 -5.90 5.13
N LEU A 31 -2.89 -5.25 4.67
CA LEU A 31 -2.80 -4.32 3.56
C LEU A 31 -3.33 -2.93 3.94
N VAL A 32 -2.71 -1.91 3.34
CA VAL A 32 -3.26 -0.56 3.25
C VAL A 32 -3.47 -0.27 1.78
N LEU A 33 -4.72 -0.15 1.36
CA LEU A 33 -5.08 0.06 -0.03
C LEU A 33 -5.36 1.54 -0.26
N VAL A 34 -4.67 2.14 -1.23
CA VAL A 34 -4.79 3.56 -1.52
C VAL A 34 -5.23 3.76 -2.96
N ALA A 35 -6.35 4.43 -3.16
CA ALA A 35 -6.84 4.80 -4.49
C ALA A 35 -7.95 5.83 -4.35
N ARG A 36 -8.41 6.35 -5.49
CA ARG A 36 -9.53 7.29 -5.50
C ARG A 36 -10.88 6.59 -5.38
N ASP A 37 -11.00 5.39 -5.91
CA ASP A 37 -12.26 4.66 -5.98
C ASP A 37 -12.46 3.81 -4.74
N VAL A 38 -13.12 4.39 -3.74
CA VAL A 38 -13.37 3.74 -2.45
C VAL A 38 -14.26 2.51 -2.63
N ALA A 39 -15.29 2.61 -3.49
CA ALA A 39 -16.22 1.50 -3.66
C ALA A 39 -15.51 0.24 -4.15
N ARG A 40 -14.62 0.38 -5.13
CA ARG A 40 -13.84 -0.76 -5.63
C ARG A 40 -12.89 -1.31 -4.58
N MET A 41 -12.23 -0.43 -3.82
CA MET A 41 -11.33 -0.86 -2.77
C MET A 41 -12.07 -1.58 -1.65
N GLU A 42 -13.26 -1.10 -1.29
CA GLU A 42 -14.04 -1.75 -0.26
C GLU A 42 -14.53 -3.11 -0.68
N ALA A 43 -14.95 -3.26 -1.93
CA ALA A 43 -15.35 -4.56 -2.46
C ALA A 43 -14.16 -5.54 -2.46
N LEU A 44 -13.01 -5.09 -2.92
CA LEU A 44 -11.80 -5.90 -2.91
C LEU A 44 -11.38 -6.26 -1.48
N GLY A 45 -11.39 -5.26 -0.59
CA GLY A 45 -11.01 -5.47 0.80
C GLY A 45 -11.91 -6.45 1.52
N ALA A 46 -13.23 -6.32 1.33
CA ALA A 46 -14.19 -7.24 1.94
C ALA A 46 -13.96 -8.68 1.46
N ARG A 47 -13.73 -8.85 0.16
CA ARG A 47 -13.46 -10.18 -0.40
C ARG A 47 -12.18 -10.78 0.17
N LEU A 48 -11.11 -9.99 0.22
CA LEU A 48 -9.84 -10.49 0.71
C LEU A 48 -9.84 -10.77 2.20
N ARG A 49 -10.53 -9.95 2.99
CA ARG A 49 -10.69 -10.21 4.43
C ARG A 49 -11.38 -11.55 4.64
N GLN A 50 -12.41 -11.83 3.86
CA GLN A 50 -13.17 -13.06 3.97
C GLN A 50 -12.35 -14.28 3.52
N GLU A 51 -11.57 -14.13 2.45
CA GLU A 51 -10.80 -15.25 1.89
C GLU A 51 -9.52 -15.54 2.64
N THR A 52 -8.88 -14.53 3.20
CA THR A 52 -7.54 -14.68 3.80
C THR A 52 -7.47 -14.36 5.28
N GLY A 53 -8.43 -13.61 5.81
CA GLY A 53 -8.42 -13.21 7.22
C GLY A 53 -7.48 -12.08 7.59
N VAL A 54 -6.78 -11.49 6.62
CA VAL A 54 -5.86 -10.38 6.93
C VAL A 54 -6.63 -9.09 7.19
N ALA A 55 -6.01 -8.16 7.93
CA ALA A 55 -6.57 -6.84 8.15
C ALA A 55 -6.31 -5.95 6.93
N ILE A 56 -7.31 -5.17 6.53
CA ILE A 56 -7.20 -4.30 5.36
C ILE A 56 -7.75 -2.93 5.71
N ASP A 57 -6.90 -1.92 5.59
CA ASP A 57 -7.27 -0.51 5.72
C ASP A 57 -7.45 0.07 4.34
N ILE A 58 -8.45 0.93 4.19
CA ILE A 58 -8.74 1.59 2.92
C ILE A 58 -8.55 3.09 3.11
N VAL A 59 -7.68 3.66 2.29
CA VAL A 59 -7.38 5.10 2.31
C VAL A 59 -7.77 5.68 0.97
N GLN A 60 -8.77 6.56 0.97
CA GLN A 60 -9.10 7.30 -0.23
C GLN A 60 -8.13 8.45 -0.40
N ALA A 61 -7.42 8.46 -1.51
CA ALA A 61 -6.50 9.55 -1.80
C ALA A 61 -6.28 9.68 -3.29
N ASP A 62 -6.29 10.92 -3.77
CA ASP A 62 -5.87 11.29 -5.11
C ASP A 62 -4.42 11.76 -5.01
N LEU A 63 -3.50 10.94 -5.46
CA LEU A 63 -2.06 11.19 -5.29
C LEU A 63 -1.55 12.31 -6.18
N THR A 64 -2.39 12.86 -7.07
CA THR A 64 -2.06 14.07 -7.81
C THR A 64 -2.30 15.33 -6.98
N GLN A 65 -2.96 15.21 -5.83
CA GLN A 65 -3.23 16.33 -4.92
C GLN A 65 -2.17 16.34 -3.82
N PRO A 66 -1.40 17.42 -3.68
CA PRO A 66 -0.29 17.46 -2.72
C PRO A 66 -0.68 17.15 -1.27
N ALA A 67 -1.83 17.62 -0.83
CA ALA A 67 -2.26 17.38 0.55
C ALA A 67 -2.60 15.91 0.78
N GLU A 68 -3.21 15.25 -0.21
CA GLU A 68 -3.55 13.84 -0.09
C GLU A 68 -2.31 12.96 -0.21
N LEU A 69 -1.40 13.33 -1.10
CA LEU A 69 -0.11 12.65 -1.20
C LEU A 69 0.65 12.73 0.12
N ALA A 70 0.66 13.90 0.76
CA ALA A 70 1.33 14.08 2.04
C ALA A 70 0.74 13.18 3.13
N THR A 71 -0.59 12.98 3.12
CA THR A 71 -1.25 12.09 4.07
C THR A 71 -0.74 10.67 3.93
N VAL A 72 -0.60 10.19 2.69
CA VAL A 72 -0.10 8.83 2.44
C VAL A 72 1.38 8.73 2.82
N GLU A 73 2.17 9.73 2.50
CA GLU A 73 3.58 9.74 2.89
C GLU A 73 3.76 9.72 4.40
N THR A 74 2.93 10.46 5.11
CA THR A 74 2.94 10.44 6.58
C THR A 74 2.61 9.05 7.11
N ARG A 75 1.62 8.39 6.53
CA ARG A 75 1.27 7.03 6.91
C ARG A 75 2.43 6.07 6.71
N LEU A 76 3.12 6.18 5.57
CA LEU A 76 4.29 5.36 5.28
C LEU A 76 5.41 5.59 6.30
N ARG A 77 5.64 6.85 6.67
CA ARG A 77 6.71 7.20 7.58
C ARG A 77 6.42 6.78 9.02
N ASP A 78 5.17 6.96 9.45
CA ASP A 78 4.81 6.82 10.85
C ASP A 78 4.27 5.45 11.22
N ASP A 79 3.80 4.66 10.26
CA ASP A 79 3.27 3.34 10.54
C ASP A 79 4.38 2.29 10.42
N ALA A 80 4.93 1.92 11.56
CA ALA A 80 6.06 0.98 11.59
C ALA A 80 5.71 -0.41 11.09
N ARG A 81 4.43 -0.75 11.00
CA ARG A 81 4.00 -2.07 10.48
C ARG A 81 4.21 -2.17 8.97
N ILE A 82 4.19 -1.05 8.26
CA ILE A 82 4.35 -1.05 6.81
C ILE A 82 5.82 -1.28 6.47
N GLY A 83 6.12 -2.40 5.86
CA GLY A 83 7.48 -2.74 5.43
C GLY A 83 7.63 -2.86 3.93
N ILE A 84 6.54 -2.82 3.18
CA ILE A 84 6.56 -2.96 1.72
C ILE A 84 5.64 -1.90 1.13
N LEU A 85 6.15 -1.21 0.11
CA LEU A 85 5.36 -0.25 -0.67
C LEU A 85 5.28 -0.73 -2.11
N VAL A 86 4.05 -0.90 -2.61
CA VAL A 86 3.80 -1.15 -4.03
C VAL A 86 3.28 0.14 -4.64
N ASN A 87 4.11 0.86 -5.36
CA ASN A 87 3.76 2.14 -5.96
C ASN A 87 3.23 1.92 -7.38
N ASN A 88 1.99 1.47 -7.49
CA ASN A 88 1.36 1.15 -8.76
C ASN A 88 0.75 2.39 -9.42
N ALA A 89 0.55 3.47 -8.70
CA ALA A 89 -0.04 4.69 -9.25
C ALA A 89 0.96 5.53 -10.06
N GLY A 90 2.24 5.16 -10.06
CA GLY A 90 3.24 5.86 -10.85
C GLY A 90 3.65 7.22 -10.30
N THR A 91 3.39 7.50 -9.02
CA THR A 91 3.75 8.75 -8.39
C THR A 91 5.17 8.69 -7.82
N ALA A 92 5.68 9.83 -7.33
CA ALA A 92 7.01 9.94 -6.76
C ALA A 92 7.12 9.49 -5.30
N ILE A 93 6.08 8.90 -4.73
CA ILE A 93 6.06 8.52 -3.32
C ILE A 93 7.27 7.67 -2.94
N GLY A 94 7.47 6.58 -3.68
CA GLY A 94 8.48 5.59 -3.31
C GLY A 94 9.88 6.16 -3.27
N GLY A 95 10.27 6.92 -4.29
CA GLY A 95 11.60 7.48 -4.38
C GLY A 95 11.89 8.43 -3.24
N SER A 96 11.00 9.37 -3.02
CA SER A 96 11.16 10.35 -1.96
C SER A 96 11.23 9.71 -0.58
N PHE A 97 10.34 8.76 -0.33
CA PHE A 97 10.28 8.09 0.97
C PHE A 97 11.54 7.26 1.24
N ILE A 98 12.01 6.51 0.26
CA ILE A 98 13.17 5.65 0.43
C ILE A 98 14.42 6.49 0.74
N GLU A 99 14.59 7.62 0.07
CA GLU A 99 15.73 8.49 0.31
C GLU A 99 15.74 9.04 1.74
N GLN A 100 14.57 9.27 2.31
CA GLN A 100 14.46 9.82 3.65
C GLN A 100 14.69 8.79 4.74
N SER A 101 14.50 7.52 4.44
CA SER A 101 14.47 6.45 5.43
C SER A 101 15.67 5.54 5.33
N THR A 102 16.88 6.10 5.33
CA THR A 102 18.09 5.29 5.22
C THR A 102 18.19 4.19 6.29
N ASN A 103 17.78 4.52 7.49
CA ASN A 103 17.83 3.52 8.58
C ASN A 103 16.75 2.46 8.45
N ASP A 104 15.70 2.74 7.70
CA ASP A 104 14.56 1.84 7.53
C ASP A 104 14.59 1.10 6.20
N VAL A 105 15.57 1.37 5.36
CA VAL A 105 15.67 0.75 4.04
C VAL A 105 15.66 -0.79 4.14
N ALA A 106 16.26 -1.33 5.19
CA ALA A 106 16.31 -2.77 5.36
C ALA A 106 14.92 -3.40 5.51
N ARG A 107 13.93 -2.65 5.97
CA ARG A 107 12.58 -3.17 6.16
C ARG A 107 11.57 -2.66 5.14
N LEU A 108 11.89 -1.62 4.36
CA LEU A 108 10.98 -1.06 3.38
C LEU A 108 11.44 -1.42 1.98
N VAL A 109 10.61 -2.14 1.25
CA VAL A 109 10.86 -2.49 -0.14
C VAL A 109 9.85 -1.72 -1.00
N ALA A 110 10.34 -0.93 -1.94
CA ALA A 110 9.49 -0.20 -2.86
C ALA A 110 9.45 -0.96 -4.19
N LEU A 111 8.25 -1.32 -4.62
CA LEU A 111 8.02 -1.92 -5.92
C LEU A 111 7.28 -0.90 -6.78
N ASN A 112 7.86 -0.55 -7.90
CA ASN A 112 7.26 0.41 -8.82
C ASN A 112 6.83 -0.34 -10.08
N THR A 113 5.52 -0.35 -10.32
CA THR A 113 4.95 -1.08 -11.43
C THR A 113 4.25 -0.17 -12.43
N THR A 114 4.81 1.00 -12.67
CA THR A 114 4.28 1.86 -13.72
C THR A 114 4.38 1.16 -15.05
N ALA A 115 3.26 1.00 -15.65
CA ALA A 115 3.20 0.38 -16.97
C ALA A 115 3.29 1.44 -18.05
#